data_9c27d953eab78fc7183f4c079097db37
#
_entry.id   9c27d953eab78fc7183f4c079097db37
#
_cell.length_a   1.000
_cell.length_b   1.000
_cell.length_c   1.000
_cell.angle_alpha   90.00
_cell.angle_beta   90.00
_cell.angle_gamma   90.00
#
_symmetry.space_group_name_H-M   'P 1'
#
loop_
_entity.id
_entity.type
_entity.pdbx_description
1 polymer ?
#
loop_
_entity_poly.entity_id
_entity_poly.type
_entity_poly.pdbx_seq_one_letter_code
_entity_poly.pdbx_strand_id
1 'polypeptide(L)'
;MENKTNNNCQIFIEKTDSIAGRQKEIIPHVSAYYVDKYTTISEKGVKTGSNRLCGTANQELLAGYMIYKYLGISSDEQLVRNEHGKPEIAAGYKNESAAFFNLAHSGPYVVLAISDRPVGVDIEHTKRMSFKVAKRIMRKEQLDRLGGFENDSEAFQIELTKYWTQYEAIMKLVGTGFSGELDDETMEAYEKRVVFRKLEDYVIAVVTE
;
A
#
# COMPACT_ATOMS: atom_id res chain seq x y z
N MET A 1 -1.19 16.84 0.60
CA MET A 1 -1.72 17.17 1.95
C MET A 1 -0.97 16.31 2.95
N GLU A 2 -0.13 16.95 3.76
CA GLU A 2 0.49 16.28 4.91
C GLU A 2 -0.52 16.23 6.06
N ASN A 3 -0.80 15.07 6.58
CA ASN A 3 -1.59 14.92 7.79
C ASN A 3 -0.81 14.07 8.80
N LYS A 4 -0.35 14.70 9.87
CA LYS A 4 0.25 14.01 11.01
C LYS A 4 -0.82 13.20 11.75
N THR A 5 -0.63 11.90 11.87
CA THR A 5 -1.27 11.09 12.90
C THR A 5 -0.54 11.35 14.23
N ASN A 6 -1.17 11.10 15.38
CA ASN A 6 -0.59 11.31 16.72
C ASN A 6 0.69 10.49 17.03
N ASN A 7 1.09 9.62 16.14
CA ASN A 7 2.37 8.91 16.10
C ASN A 7 3.14 9.48 14.91
N ASN A 8 4.46 9.61 14.97
CA ASN A 8 5.36 10.13 13.93
C ASN A 8 5.24 9.43 12.55
N CYS A 9 4.02 9.15 12.09
CA CYS A 9 3.73 8.53 10.81
C CYS A 9 3.21 9.58 9.83
N GLN A 10 3.93 9.76 8.72
CA GLN A 10 3.56 10.62 7.61
C GLN A 10 3.01 9.78 6.46
N ILE A 11 1.95 10.27 5.81
CA ILE A 11 1.31 9.58 4.69
C ILE A 11 1.29 10.52 3.50
N PHE A 12 1.88 10.06 2.41
CA PHE A 12 1.92 10.75 1.12
C PHE A 12 1.07 9.98 0.12
N ILE A 13 0.25 10.69 -0.63
CA ILE A 13 -0.66 10.12 -1.63
C ILE A 13 -0.45 10.88 -2.94
N GLU A 14 -0.12 10.15 -3.99
CA GLU A 14 0.03 10.72 -5.33
C GLU A 14 -0.77 9.93 -6.37
N LYS A 15 -1.17 10.61 -7.44
CA LYS A 15 -1.82 10.00 -8.61
C LYS A 15 -0.79 9.69 -9.69
N THR A 16 -0.95 8.60 -10.43
CA THR A 16 -0.09 8.24 -11.56
C THR A 16 -0.03 9.32 -12.64
N ASP A 17 -1.04 10.18 -12.73
CA ASP A 17 -1.05 11.31 -13.65
C ASP A 17 0.03 12.35 -13.34
N SER A 18 0.53 12.40 -12.09
CA SER A 18 1.60 13.33 -11.68
C SER A 18 2.93 13.07 -12.40
N ILE A 19 3.12 11.86 -12.93
CA ILE A 19 4.31 11.46 -13.69
C ILE A 19 4.06 11.34 -15.20
N ALA A 20 2.84 11.60 -15.66
CA ALA A 20 2.49 11.49 -17.08
C ALA A 20 3.33 12.45 -17.93
N GLY A 21 3.99 11.91 -18.96
CA GLY A 21 4.89 12.68 -19.85
C GLY A 21 6.27 13.01 -19.23
N ARG A 22 6.50 12.69 -17.96
CA ARG A 22 7.73 13.01 -17.22
C ARG A 22 8.66 11.82 -16.97
N GLN A 23 8.37 10.66 -17.56
CA GLN A 23 9.12 9.41 -17.29
C GLN A 23 10.62 9.58 -17.52
N LYS A 24 11.02 10.28 -18.60
CA LYS A 24 12.44 10.53 -18.91
C LYS A 24 13.15 11.37 -17.86
N GLU A 25 12.45 12.31 -17.22
CA GLU A 25 12.94 13.12 -16.12
C GLU A 25 13.08 12.33 -14.83
N ILE A 26 12.12 11.44 -14.57
CA ILE A 26 11.95 10.73 -13.31
C ILE A 26 12.85 9.49 -13.22
N ILE A 27 12.96 8.71 -14.29
CA ILE A 27 13.72 7.45 -14.33
C ILE A 27 15.15 7.58 -13.75
N PRO A 28 15.94 8.63 -14.01
CA PRO A 28 17.29 8.76 -13.45
C PRO A 28 17.35 8.86 -11.92
N HIS A 29 16.23 9.12 -11.26
CA HIS A 29 16.13 9.28 -9.81
C HIS A 29 15.53 8.05 -9.11
N VAL A 30 15.10 7.05 -9.87
CA VAL A 30 14.42 5.86 -9.35
C VAL A 30 15.39 4.70 -9.34
N SER A 31 15.39 3.89 -8.27
CA SER A 31 16.23 2.71 -8.19
C SER A 31 15.95 1.71 -9.34
N ALA A 32 16.99 0.99 -9.75
CA ALA A 32 16.94 0.10 -10.93
C ALA A 32 15.79 -0.91 -10.82
N TYR A 33 15.52 -1.45 -9.66
CA TYR A 33 14.42 -2.38 -9.43
C TYR A 33 13.05 -1.86 -9.88
N TYR A 34 12.70 -0.62 -9.52
CA TYR A 34 11.41 -0.04 -9.93
C TYR A 34 11.39 0.34 -11.40
N VAL A 35 12.54 0.77 -11.95
CA VAL A 35 12.69 1.04 -13.39
C VAL A 35 12.50 -0.25 -14.20
N ASP A 36 13.09 -1.36 -13.78
CA ASP A 36 12.98 -2.66 -14.44
C ASP A 36 11.54 -3.19 -14.39
N LYS A 37 10.87 -3.06 -13.24
CA LYS A 37 9.44 -3.38 -13.13
C LYS A 37 8.59 -2.55 -14.10
N TYR A 38 8.77 -1.22 -14.06
CA TYR A 38 8.08 -0.32 -14.97
C TYR A 38 8.27 -0.73 -16.43
N THR A 39 9.51 -0.94 -16.85
CA THR A 39 9.88 -1.29 -18.24
C THR A 39 9.23 -2.60 -18.64
N THR A 40 9.42 -3.65 -17.84
CA THR A 40 8.89 -4.99 -18.10
C THR A 40 7.37 -4.99 -18.24
N ILE A 41 6.65 -4.34 -17.32
CA ILE A 41 5.19 -4.30 -17.31
C ILE A 41 4.68 -3.41 -18.45
N SER A 42 5.33 -2.27 -18.70
CA SER A 42 4.99 -1.34 -19.77
C SER A 42 5.11 -1.98 -21.16
N GLU A 43 6.23 -2.66 -21.44
CA GLU A 43 6.44 -3.39 -22.70
C GLU A 43 5.37 -4.47 -22.92
N LYS A 44 5.03 -5.22 -21.86
CA LYS A 44 3.95 -6.21 -21.92
C LYS A 44 2.60 -5.55 -22.18
N GLY A 45 2.33 -4.41 -21.53
CA GLY A 45 1.11 -3.63 -21.72
C GLY A 45 0.97 -3.15 -23.16
N VAL A 46 2.03 -2.59 -23.73
CA VAL A 46 2.07 -2.15 -25.14
C VAL A 46 1.85 -3.32 -26.09
N LYS A 47 2.58 -4.43 -25.92
CA LYS A 47 2.46 -5.63 -26.76
C LYS A 47 1.04 -6.23 -26.77
N THR A 48 0.32 -6.13 -25.65
CA THR A 48 -1.02 -6.72 -25.49
C THR A 48 -2.16 -5.71 -25.66
N GLY A 49 -1.84 -4.42 -25.84
CA GLY A 49 -2.84 -3.34 -25.87
C GLY A 49 -3.57 -3.16 -24.52
N SER A 50 -2.97 -3.57 -23.41
CA SER A 50 -3.60 -3.56 -22.09
C SER A 50 -3.38 -2.25 -21.34
N ASN A 51 -4.39 -1.39 -21.31
CA ASN A 51 -4.39 -0.16 -20.51
C ASN A 51 -4.18 -0.45 -19.01
N ARG A 52 -4.67 -1.60 -18.52
CA ARG A 52 -4.46 -2.01 -17.12
C ARG A 52 -2.97 -2.22 -16.82
N LEU A 53 -2.23 -2.91 -17.68
CA LEU A 53 -0.80 -3.14 -17.48
C LEU A 53 -0.02 -1.81 -17.57
N CYS A 54 -0.37 -0.92 -18.50
CA CYS A 54 0.24 0.41 -18.57
C CYS A 54 -0.02 1.20 -17.28
N GLY A 55 -1.23 1.13 -16.72
CA GLY A 55 -1.55 1.72 -15.42
C GLY A 55 -0.71 1.13 -14.27
N THR A 56 -0.56 -0.19 -14.23
CA THR A 56 0.29 -0.87 -13.23
C THR A 56 1.76 -0.48 -13.37
N ALA A 57 2.28 -0.37 -14.60
CA ALA A 57 3.64 0.12 -14.83
C ALA A 57 3.85 1.52 -14.22
N ASN A 58 2.92 2.44 -14.49
CA ASN A 58 3.01 3.79 -13.92
C ASN A 58 2.94 3.80 -12.38
N GLN A 59 2.18 2.87 -11.76
CA GLN A 59 2.16 2.73 -10.30
C GLN A 59 3.55 2.32 -9.76
N GLU A 60 4.24 1.38 -10.40
CA GLU A 60 5.60 0.96 -9.99
C GLU A 60 6.61 2.10 -10.14
N LEU A 61 6.59 2.83 -11.26
CA LEU A 61 7.49 3.97 -11.45
C LEU A 61 7.23 5.08 -10.42
N LEU A 62 5.95 5.40 -10.18
CA LEU A 62 5.57 6.39 -9.19
C LEU A 62 5.97 5.96 -7.77
N ALA A 63 5.81 4.68 -7.43
CA ALA A 63 6.23 4.14 -6.14
C ALA A 63 7.75 4.36 -5.91
N GLY A 64 8.57 4.01 -6.89
CA GLY A 64 10.01 4.27 -6.84
C GLY A 64 10.35 5.77 -6.76
N TYR A 65 9.63 6.61 -7.50
CA TYR A 65 9.83 8.05 -7.46
C TYR A 65 9.40 8.68 -6.13
N MET A 66 8.33 8.19 -5.49
CA MET A 66 7.94 8.63 -4.15
C MET A 66 8.99 8.26 -3.10
N ILE A 67 9.60 7.08 -3.19
CA ILE A 67 10.73 6.69 -2.33
C ILE A 67 11.89 7.70 -2.48
N TYR A 68 12.25 8.07 -3.71
CA TYR A 68 13.27 9.09 -3.94
C TYR A 68 12.84 10.44 -3.37
N LYS A 69 11.66 10.91 -3.73
CA LYS A 69 11.17 12.25 -3.39
C LYS A 69 11.04 12.50 -1.89
N TYR A 70 10.62 11.50 -1.13
CA TYR A 70 10.30 11.64 0.29
C TYR A 70 11.35 11.04 1.23
N LEU A 71 12.18 10.10 0.75
CA LEU A 71 13.22 9.43 1.54
C LEU A 71 14.65 9.70 1.03
N GLY A 72 14.79 10.30 -0.16
CA GLY A 72 16.11 10.52 -0.78
C GLY A 72 16.78 9.26 -1.29
N ILE A 73 16.05 8.16 -1.43
CA ILE A 73 16.56 6.85 -1.84
C ILE A 73 16.44 6.70 -3.36
N SER A 74 17.56 6.51 -4.05
CA SER A 74 17.63 6.42 -5.52
C SER A 74 18.34 5.18 -6.04
N SER A 75 18.94 4.36 -5.19
CA SER A 75 19.67 3.15 -5.59
C SER A 75 19.22 1.91 -4.81
N ASP A 76 19.38 0.74 -5.43
CA ASP A 76 19.02 -0.54 -4.82
C ASP A 76 19.90 -0.88 -3.62
N GLU A 77 21.11 -0.34 -3.51
CA GLU A 77 22.00 -0.54 -2.36
C GLU A 77 21.44 0.08 -1.05
N GLN A 78 20.57 1.08 -1.20
CA GLN A 78 19.92 1.75 -0.07
C GLN A 78 18.68 0.98 0.43
N LEU A 79 18.27 -0.05 -0.29
CA LEU A 79 17.11 -0.89 0.01
C LEU A 79 17.52 -2.35 0.20
N VAL A 80 16.87 -3.00 1.14
CA VAL A 80 16.86 -4.46 1.28
C VAL A 80 15.43 -4.95 1.10
N ARG A 81 15.27 -6.23 0.76
CA ARG A 81 13.94 -6.87 0.68
C ARG A 81 13.92 -8.07 1.60
N ASN A 82 12.83 -8.18 2.34
CA ASN A 82 12.61 -9.39 3.10
C ASN A 82 12.26 -10.58 2.17
N GLU A 83 12.12 -11.76 2.72
CA GLU A 83 11.80 -12.99 1.98
C GLU A 83 10.47 -12.93 1.21
N HIS A 84 9.56 -12.04 1.61
CA HIS A 84 8.27 -11.79 0.93
C HIS A 84 8.32 -10.60 -0.05
N GLY A 85 9.51 -10.02 -0.27
CA GLY A 85 9.72 -8.93 -1.23
C GLY A 85 9.34 -7.53 -0.72
N LYS A 86 8.98 -7.37 0.56
CA LYS A 86 8.73 -6.05 1.16
C LYS A 86 10.04 -5.25 1.14
N PRO A 87 10.07 -4.03 0.53
CA PRO A 87 11.25 -3.19 0.55
C PRO A 87 11.39 -2.54 1.94
N GLU A 88 12.62 -2.46 2.42
CA GLU A 88 13.02 -1.82 3.67
C GLU A 88 14.28 -0.98 3.44
N ILE A 89 14.47 0.07 4.25
CA ILE A 89 15.69 0.87 4.19
C ILE A 89 16.84 0.04 4.76
N ALA A 90 17.93 -0.06 4.01
CA ALA A 90 19.14 -0.75 4.46
C ALA A 90 19.70 -0.06 5.71
N ALA A 91 20.25 -0.84 6.65
CA ALA A 91 20.63 -0.38 7.99
C ALA A 91 21.52 0.87 7.98
N GLY A 92 22.46 0.97 7.02
CA GLY A 92 23.37 2.11 6.86
C GLY A 92 22.72 3.42 6.38
N TYR A 93 21.44 3.38 5.97
CA TYR A 93 20.72 4.51 5.40
C TYR A 93 19.48 4.91 6.20
N LYS A 94 19.18 4.20 7.31
CA LYS A 94 18.09 4.56 8.22
C LYS A 94 18.42 5.85 8.96
N ASN A 95 17.41 6.70 9.15
CA ASN A 95 17.48 7.86 10.05
C ASN A 95 16.39 7.76 11.13
N GLU A 96 16.52 8.52 12.21
CA GLU A 96 15.64 8.42 13.39
C GLU A 96 14.16 8.73 13.09
N SER A 97 13.89 9.61 12.13
CA SER A 97 12.53 10.06 11.81
C SER A 97 11.88 9.31 10.66
N ALA A 98 12.66 8.55 9.88
CA ALA A 98 12.21 7.82 8.70
C ALA A 98 12.94 6.46 8.61
N ALA A 99 12.82 5.66 9.67
CA ALA A 99 13.48 4.35 9.73
C ALA A 99 12.69 3.26 9.00
N PHE A 100 11.40 3.48 8.81
CA PHE A 100 10.47 2.51 8.21
C PHE A 100 9.57 3.19 7.19
N PHE A 101 9.24 2.45 6.15
CA PHE A 101 8.22 2.86 5.18
C PHE A 101 7.42 1.66 4.67
N ASN A 102 6.26 1.94 4.10
CA ASN A 102 5.48 0.95 3.39
C ASN A 102 4.74 1.61 2.23
N LEU A 103 4.49 0.82 1.18
CA LEU A 103 3.84 1.24 -0.06
C LEU A 103 2.59 0.44 -0.35
N ALA A 104 1.59 1.11 -0.90
CA ALA A 104 0.40 0.48 -1.47
C ALA A 104 -0.07 1.26 -2.71
N HIS A 105 -0.80 0.59 -3.59
CA HIS A 105 -1.39 1.25 -4.74
C HIS A 105 -2.70 0.59 -5.15
N SER A 106 -3.66 1.39 -5.59
CA SER A 106 -4.92 0.93 -6.16
C SER A 106 -5.47 1.97 -7.13
N GLY A 107 -5.90 1.54 -8.32
CA GLY A 107 -6.35 2.45 -9.38
C GLY A 107 -5.28 3.47 -9.75
N PRO A 108 -5.58 4.78 -9.73
CA PRO A 108 -4.60 5.81 -10.05
C PRO A 108 -3.70 6.20 -8.87
N TYR A 109 -3.92 5.68 -7.67
CA TYR A 109 -3.25 6.12 -6.46
C TYR A 109 -2.08 5.24 -6.07
N VAL A 110 -1.00 5.89 -5.61
CA VAL A 110 0.09 5.28 -4.85
C VAL A 110 0.14 5.98 -3.49
N VAL A 111 0.28 5.19 -2.44
CA VAL A 111 0.36 5.64 -1.05
C VAL A 111 1.70 5.21 -0.47
N LEU A 112 2.43 6.15 0.11
CA LEU A 112 3.65 5.91 0.87
C LEU A 112 3.43 6.33 2.32
N ALA A 113 3.61 5.42 3.24
CA ALA A 113 3.67 5.69 4.68
C ALA A 113 5.12 5.68 5.14
N ILE A 114 5.55 6.69 5.92
CA ILE A 114 6.89 6.83 6.50
C ILE A 114 6.75 6.99 8.00
N SER A 115 7.55 6.27 8.78
CA SER A 115 7.44 6.26 10.24
C SER A 115 8.80 6.00 10.91
N ASP A 116 8.90 6.42 12.18
CA ASP A 116 9.99 6.05 13.09
C ASP A 116 9.85 4.60 13.64
N ARG A 117 8.70 3.96 13.42
CA ARG A 117 8.36 2.59 13.82
C ARG A 117 7.91 1.76 12.64
N PRO A 118 7.91 0.41 12.74
CA PRO A 118 7.32 -0.44 11.72
C PRO A 118 5.93 0.04 11.32
N VAL A 119 5.67 0.08 10.02
CA VAL A 119 4.43 0.62 9.44
C VAL A 119 3.92 -0.28 8.33
N GLY A 120 2.60 -0.43 8.28
CA GLY A 120 1.90 -1.03 7.17
C GLY A 120 0.83 -0.08 6.64
N VAL A 121 0.66 -0.04 5.33
CA VAL A 121 -0.37 0.74 4.64
C VAL A 121 -1.00 -0.05 3.52
N ASP A 122 -2.30 0.08 3.38
CA ASP A 122 -3.02 -0.41 2.21
C ASP A 122 -4.06 0.58 1.72
N ILE A 123 -4.42 0.48 0.44
CA ILE A 123 -5.45 1.29 -0.22
C ILE A 123 -6.26 0.42 -1.17
N GLU A 124 -7.61 0.49 -1.07
CA GLU A 124 -8.50 -0.25 -1.95
C GLU A 124 -9.73 0.55 -2.38
N HIS A 125 -10.17 0.30 -3.61
CA HIS A 125 -11.39 0.89 -4.15
C HIS A 125 -12.63 0.15 -3.61
N THR A 126 -13.60 0.87 -3.07
CA THR A 126 -14.77 0.32 -2.38
C THR A 126 -15.65 -0.61 -3.23
N LYS A 127 -15.63 -0.48 -4.55
CA LYS A 127 -16.43 -1.33 -5.47
C LYS A 127 -15.67 -2.53 -6.04
N ARG A 128 -14.45 -2.82 -5.56
CA ARG A 128 -13.63 -3.91 -6.12
C ARG A 128 -13.55 -5.14 -5.24
N MET A 129 -13.90 -5.01 -3.96
CA MET A 129 -13.75 -6.11 -3.03
C MET A 129 -14.85 -7.16 -3.21
N SER A 130 -14.44 -8.42 -3.36
CA SER A 130 -15.35 -9.56 -3.40
C SER A 130 -15.59 -10.08 -1.99
N PHE A 131 -16.85 -10.15 -1.58
CA PHE A 131 -17.23 -10.77 -0.30
C PHE A 131 -16.72 -12.21 -0.18
N LYS A 132 -16.76 -12.99 -1.26
CA LYS A 132 -16.25 -14.37 -1.27
C LYS A 132 -14.75 -14.45 -0.92
N VAL A 133 -13.97 -13.43 -1.28
CA VAL A 133 -12.54 -13.36 -0.96
C VAL A 133 -12.36 -12.84 0.47
N ALA A 134 -12.96 -11.71 0.80
CA ALA A 134 -12.81 -11.06 2.10
C ALA A 134 -13.26 -11.91 3.27
N LYS A 135 -14.36 -12.69 3.13
CA LYS A 135 -14.86 -13.57 4.20
C LYS A 135 -13.87 -14.64 4.66
N ARG A 136 -12.81 -14.93 3.89
CA ARG A 136 -11.79 -15.92 4.26
C ARG A 136 -10.86 -15.42 5.37
N ILE A 137 -10.76 -14.11 5.52
CA ILE A 137 -9.91 -13.45 6.51
C ILE A 137 -10.71 -12.79 7.63
N MET A 138 -12.04 -12.76 7.50
CA MET A 138 -12.93 -12.11 8.46
C MET A 138 -13.26 -13.03 9.62
N ARG A 139 -13.19 -12.49 10.84
CA ARG A 139 -13.67 -13.17 12.03
C ARG A 139 -15.20 -13.12 12.12
N LYS A 140 -15.75 -13.98 12.99
CA LYS A 140 -17.21 -14.12 13.13
C LYS A 140 -17.89 -12.79 13.47
N GLU A 141 -17.31 -12.01 14.39
CA GLU A 141 -17.84 -10.70 14.82
C GLU A 141 -17.88 -9.69 13.68
N GLN A 142 -16.91 -9.73 12.78
CA GLN A 142 -16.85 -8.89 11.58
C GLN A 142 -17.92 -9.32 10.57
N LEU A 143 -18.10 -10.62 10.38
CA LEU A 143 -19.18 -11.18 9.53
C LEU A 143 -20.56 -10.83 10.07
N ASP A 144 -20.79 -10.98 11.39
CA ASP A 144 -22.05 -10.63 12.03
C ASP A 144 -22.38 -9.15 11.89
N ARG A 145 -21.36 -8.27 12.05
CA ARG A 145 -21.50 -6.83 11.83
C ARG A 145 -21.82 -6.51 10.37
N LEU A 146 -21.13 -7.14 9.44
CA LEU A 146 -21.37 -6.94 8.01
C LEU A 146 -22.77 -7.42 7.59
N GLY A 147 -23.28 -8.49 8.22
CA GLY A 147 -24.66 -9.00 8.03
C GLY A 147 -25.76 -8.02 8.47
N GLY A 148 -25.42 -6.97 9.22
CA GLY A 148 -26.35 -5.89 9.57
C GLY A 148 -26.57 -4.86 8.46
N PHE A 149 -25.81 -4.91 7.37
CA PHE A 149 -25.97 -4.05 6.21
C PHE A 149 -26.80 -4.73 5.13
N GLU A 150 -27.52 -3.95 4.34
CA GLU A 150 -28.14 -4.46 3.11
C GLU A 150 -27.04 -4.94 2.14
N ASN A 151 -27.20 -6.15 1.62
CA ASN A 151 -26.24 -6.74 0.68
C ASN A 151 -26.02 -5.81 -0.53
N ASP A 152 -24.76 -5.65 -0.92
CA ASP A 152 -24.33 -4.81 -2.03
C ASP A 152 -24.64 -3.30 -1.89
N SER A 153 -25.14 -2.85 -0.75
CA SER A 153 -25.27 -1.42 -0.47
C SER A 153 -23.89 -0.73 -0.43
N GLU A 154 -23.86 0.58 -0.65
CA GLU A 154 -22.61 1.35 -0.54
C GLU A 154 -21.99 1.19 0.85
N ALA A 155 -22.79 1.19 1.91
CA ALA A 155 -22.33 0.99 3.28
C ALA A 155 -21.72 -0.41 3.47
N PHE A 156 -22.33 -1.46 2.91
CA PHE A 156 -21.78 -2.81 2.90
C PHE A 156 -20.42 -2.85 2.21
N GLN A 157 -20.31 -2.26 1.02
CA GLN A 157 -19.07 -2.27 0.25
C GLN A 157 -17.95 -1.48 0.94
N ILE A 158 -18.26 -0.37 1.57
CA ILE A 158 -17.29 0.41 2.36
C ILE A 158 -16.79 -0.42 3.54
N GLU A 159 -17.69 -1.04 4.31
CA GLU A 159 -17.28 -1.82 5.49
C GLU A 159 -16.50 -3.07 5.11
N LEU A 160 -16.93 -3.79 4.06
CA LEU A 160 -16.19 -4.91 3.50
C LEU A 160 -14.77 -4.52 3.06
N THR A 161 -14.64 -3.37 2.39
CA THR A 161 -13.35 -2.84 1.95
C THR A 161 -12.47 -2.48 3.14
N LYS A 162 -13.04 -1.91 4.22
CA LYS A 162 -12.27 -1.62 5.44
C LYS A 162 -11.65 -2.88 6.04
N TYR A 163 -12.41 -3.97 6.18
CA TYR A 163 -11.88 -5.23 6.72
C TYR A 163 -10.73 -5.77 5.88
N TRP A 164 -10.89 -5.74 4.57
CA TRP A 164 -9.82 -6.17 3.67
C TRP A 164 -8.58 -5.30 3.76
N THR A 165 -8.74 -3.97 3.61
CA THR A 165 -7.64 -3.00 3.64
C THR A 165 -6.91 -3.02 5.00
N GLN A 166 -7.66 -3.21 6.11
CA GLN A 166 -7.11 -3.39 7.45
C GLN A 166 -6.22 -4.63 7.52
N TYR A 167 -6.73 -5.78 7.05
CA TYR A 167 -5.98 -7.02 7.04
C TYR A 167 -4.69 -6.88 6.24
N GLU A 168 -4.77 -6.35 5.01
CA GLU A 168 -3.61 -6.12 4.15
C GLU A 168 -2.58 -5.18 4.80
N ALA A 169 -3.02 -4.10 5.41
CA ALA A 169 -2.12 -3.17 6.10
C ALA A 169 -1.39 -3.86 7.26
N ILE A 170 -2.08 -4.70 8.05
CA ILE A 170 -1.49 -5.46 9.16
C ILE A 170 -0.47 -6.48 8.61
N MET A 171 -0.82 -7.25 7.58
CA MET A 171 0.10 -8.21 6.97
C MET A 171 1.34 -7.54 6.37
N LYS A 172 1.19 -6.34 5.81
CA LYS A 172 2.31 -5.51 5.34
C LYS A 172 3.16 -4.96 6.49
N LEU A 173 2.55 -4.61 7.63
CA LEU A 173 3.29 -4.23 8.84
C LEU A 173 4.20 -5.36 9.28
N VAL A 174 3.62 -6.55 9.51
CA VAL A 174 4.33 -7.73 9.98
C VAL A 174 5.34 -8.24 8.94
N GLY A 175 5.06 -8.04 7.65
CA GLY A 175 5.98 -8.38 6.56
C GLY A 175 5.96 -9.85 6.16
N THR A 176 4.97 -10.63 6.60
CA THR A 176 4.81 -12.06 6.30
C THR A 176 4.06 -12.33 4.99
N GLY A 177 3.55 -11.29 4.35
CA GLY A 177 2.69 -11.43 3.17
C GLY A 177 1.40 -12.20 3.49
N PHE A 178 0.70 -12.68 2.45
CA PHE A 178 -0.57 -13.43 2.61
C PHE A 178 -0.43 -14.82 3.23
N SER A 179 0.77 -15.38 3.26
CA SER A 179 1.03 -16.72 3.80
C SER A 179 1.32 -16.71 5.30
N GLY A 180 1.46 -15.54 5.90
CA GLY A 180 1.67 -15.41 7.34
C GLY A 180 0.36 -15.61 8.09
N GLU A 181 0.40 -16.44 9.13
CA GLU A 181 -0.70 -16.56 10.09
C GLU A 181 -0.33 -15.74 11.33
N LEU A 182 -1.23 -14.85 11.73
CA LEU A 182 -1.20 -14.20 13.03
C LEU A 182 -2.25 -14.88 13.90
N ASP A 183 -1.94 -15.07 15.18
CA ASP A 183 -2.93 -15.49 16.16
C ASP A 183 -3.98 -14.38 16.33
N ASP A 184 -5.18 -14.77 16.77
CA ASP A 184 -6.33 -13.87 16.90
C ASP A 184 -6.06 -12.71 17.86
N GLU A 185 -5.30 -12.92 18.94
CA GLU A 185 -4.97 -11.89 19.94
C GLU A 185 -4.07 -10.81 19.33
N THR A 186 -3.02 -11.24 18.63
CA THR A 186 -2.11 -10.33 17.92
C THR A 186 -2.84 -9.55 16.83
N MET A 187 -3.67 -10.22 16.02
CA MET A 187 -4.47 -9.57 14.99
C MET A 187 -5.40 -8.52 15.59
N GLU A 188 -6.13 -8.84 16.66
CA GLU A 188 -7.04 -7.91 17.33
C GLU A 188 -6.29 -6.70 17.93
N ALA A 189 -5.09 -6.93 18.47
CA ALA A 189 -4.26 -5.85 19.01
C ALA A 189 -3.84 -4.84 17.91
N TYR A 190 -3.49 -5.33 16.72
CA TYR A 190 -3.18 -4.45 15.57
C TYR A 190 -4.44 -3.78 15.01
N GLU A 191 -5.55 -4.48 14.90
CA GLU A 191 -6.82 -3.91 14.41
C GLU A 191 -7.24 -2.67 15.21
N LYS A 192 -7.05 -2.66 16.51
CA LYS A 192 -7.34 -1.51 17.40
C LYS A 192 -6.46 -0.29 17.12
N ARG A 193 -5.33 -0.47 16.44
CA ARG A 193 -4.37 0.60 16.09
C ARG A 193 -4.56 1.11 14.66
N VAL A 194 -5.37 0.44 13.84
CA VAL A 194 -5.58 0.84 12.45
C VAL A 194 -6.32 2.18 12.38
N VAL A 195 -5.74 3.09 11.61
CA VAL A 195 -6.36 4.37 11.28
C VAL A 195 -6.85 4.33 9.84
N PHE A 196 -8.13 4.55 9.65
CA PHE A 196 -8.75 4.61 8.33
C PHE A 196 -8.83 6.05 7.82
N ARG A 197 -8.65 6.19 6.50
CA ARG A 197 -8.94 7.41 5.75
C ARG A 197 -9.78 7.09 4.52
N LYS A 198 -10.72 7.97 4.21
CA LYS A 198 -11.49 7.91 2.95
C LYS A 198 -10.87 8.91 1.97
N LEU A 199 -10.66 8.46 0.73
CA LEU A 199 -10.18 9.28 -0.38
C LEU A 199 -11.06 8.98 -1.59
N GLU A 200 -12.00 9.86 -1.93
CA GLU A 200 -12.99 9.58 -2.98
C GLU A 200 -13.70 8.23 -2.72
N ASP A 201 -13.63 7.30 -3.68
CA ASP A 201 -14.18 5.94 -3.56
C ASP A 201 -13.13 4.92 -3.05
N TYR A 202 -12.09 5.38 -2.34
CA TYR A 202 -11.04 4.52 -1.79
C TYR A 202 -11.03 4.56 -0.26
N VAL A 203 -10.67 3.43 0.32
CA VAL A 203 -10.33 3.30 1.74
C VAL A 203 -8.84 3.09 1.86
N ILE A 204 -8.21 3.83 2.75
CA ILE A 204 -6.79 3.67 3.14
C ILE A 204 -6.78 3.22 4.59
N ALA A 205 -6.03 2.17 4.89
CA ALA A 205 -5.74 1.72 6.24
C ALA A 205 -4.24 1.89 6.53
N VAL A 206 -3.92 2.43 7.69
CA VAL A 206 -2.54 2.58 8.17
C VAL A 206 -2.45 2.04 9.58
N VAL A 207 -1.40 1.28 9.86
CA VAL A 207 -1.12 0.71 11.16
C VAL A 207 0.36 0.84 11.48
N THR A 208 0.68 1.18 12.73
CA THR A 208 2.06 1.23 13.25
C THR A 208 2.21 0.31 14.46
N GLU A 209 3.42 -0.12 14.71
CA GLU A 209 3.79 -0.89 15.90
C GLU A 209 3.63 -0.06 17.19
#